data_b2c7dd72b0290df035184b1b58cbe214
#
_entry.id   b2c7dd72b0290df035184b1b58cbe214
#
_cell.length_a   1.000
_cell.length_b   1.000
_cell.length_c   1.000
_cell.angle_alpha   90.00
_cell.angle_beta   90.00
_cell.angle_gamma   90.00
#
_symmetry.space_group_name_H-M   'P 1'
#
loop_
_entity.id
_entity.type
_entity.pdbx_description
1 polymer ?
#
loop_
_entity_poly.entity_id
_entity_poly.type
_entity_poly.pdbx_seq_one_letter_code
_entity_poly.pdbx_strand_id
1 'polypeptide(L)'
;SRVCVTSAGGPATMVISLTNISENGDGGAIAAGVAKLYIPTMSLAAMKALADQEPDHSAKFSRALTARLANSPDASMMSASLIQSISTQRAKDANTRIASFGNAKRIDLVGVEKGEARTSYLYRVNTVRRLFLWRVGFDAEGKISEMTLDEEE
;
A
#
# COMPACT_ATOMS: atom_id res chain seq x y z
N SER A 1 -5.14 20.15 -11.84
CA SER A 1 -6.49 19.66 -11.49
C SER A 1 -6.61 18.20 -11.82
N ARG A 2 -7.05 17.41 -10.90
CA ARG A 2 -7.42 16.01 -11.13
C ARG A 2 -8.90 15.81 -10.81
N VAL A 3 -9.60 15.12 -11.68
CA VAL A 3 -10.96 14.63 -11.42
C VAL A 3 -10.84 13.16 -11.07
N CYS A 4 -11.30 12.76 -9.90
CA CYS A 4 -11.39 11.37 -9.50
C CYS A 4 -12.87 10.97 -9.56
N VAL A 5 -13.20 10.00 -10.40
CA VAL A 5 -14.54 9.39 -10.47
C VAL A 5 -14.43 8.02 -9.83
N THR A 6 -15.14 7.80 -8.73
CA THR A 6 -15.26 6.49 -8.12
C THR A 6 -16.68 5.98 -8.31
N SER A 7 -16.83 4.81 -8.91
CA SER A 7 -18.12 4.10 -9.00
C SER A 7 -18.00 2.81 -8.21
N ALA A 8 -18.79 2.71 -7.16
CA ALA A 8 -18.91 1.50 -6.35
C ALA A 8 -20.38 1.06 -6.35
N GLY A 9 -20.89 0.52 -7.49
CA GLY A 9 -22.19 -0.15 -7.55
C GLY A 9 -23.43 0.64 -7.09
N GLY A 10 -23.33 1.95 -6.90
CA GLY A 10 -24.36 2.88 -6.45
C GLY A 10 -24.39 4.14 -7.32
N PRO A 11 -25.16 5.18 -6.95
CA PRO A 11 -25.15 6.45 -7.67
C PRO A 11 -23.71 6.97 -7.70
N ALA A 12 -23.23 7.33 -8.91
CA ALA A 12 -21.88 7.81 -9.11
C ALA A 12 -21.64 9.08 -8.27
N THR A 13 -20.65 9.03 -7.38
CA THR A 13 -20.24 10.21 -6.61
C THR A 13 -18.99 10.78 -7.25
N MET A 14 -19.06 12.04 -7.65
CA MET A 14 -17.93 12.79 -8.21
C MET A 14 -17.39 13.75 -7.16
N VAL A 15 -16.11 13.64 -6.84
CA VAL A 15 -15.39 14.60 -5.99
C VAL A 15 -14.36 15.32 -6.85
N ILE A 16 -14.49 16.64 -6.94
CA ILE A 16 -13.57 17.48 -7.69
C ILE A 16 -12.74 18.30 -6.70
N SER A 17 -11.42 18.12 -6.74
CA SER A 17 -10.47 18.95 -5.99
C SER A 17 -9.70 19.84 -6.96
N LEU A 18 -9.76 21.16 -6.74
CA LEU A 18 -9.00 22.15 -7.49
C LEU A 18 -7.92 22.73 -6.58
N THR A 19 -6.66 22.44 -6.89
CA THR A 19 -5.52 23.00 -6.18
C THR A 19 -4.68 23.83 -7.13
N ASN A 20 -4.22 25.01 -6.71
CA ASN A 20 -3.30 25.86 -7.46
C ASN A 20 -1.84 25.72 -6.94
N ILE A 21 -1.56 24.75 -6.08
CA ILE A 21 -0.24 24.46 -5.57
C ILE A 21 0.43 23.50 -6.56
N SER A 22 1.49 23.95 -7.23
CA SER A 22 2.13 23.23 -8.34
C SER A 22 3.10 22.12 -7.91
N GLU A 23 3.59 22.10 -6.69
CA GLU A 23 4.71 21.23 -6.31
C GLU A 23 4.42 20.16 -5.22
N ASN A 24 3.44 20.33 -4.35
CA ASN A 24 3.15 19.34 -3.29
C ASN A 24 1.68 19.19 -2.90
N GLY A 25 0.76 19.78 -3.64
CA GLY A 25 -0.68 19.65 -3.36
C GLY A 25 -1.26 18.45 -4.07
N ASP A 26 -1.37 17.30 -3.39
CA ASP A 26 -2.06 16.15 -3.94
C ASP A 26 -3.59 16.34 -3.86
N GLY A 27 -4.14 16.97 -4.92
CA GLY A 27 -5.59 17.13 -5.08
C GLY A 27 -6.32 15.78 -5.07
N GLY A 28 -5.64 14.70 -5.42
CA GLY A 28 -6.18 13.34 -5.34
C GLY A 28 -6.37 12.88 -3.90
N ALA A 29 -5.41 13.15 -3.02
CA ALA A 29 -5.52 12.81 -1.60
C ALA A 29 -6.65 13.59 -0.92
N ILE A 30 -6.83 14.87 -1.24
CA ILE A 30 -7.95 15.69 -0.73
C ILE A 30 -9.29 15.12 -1.22
N ALA A 31 -9.39 14.81 -2.52
CA ALA A 31 -10.61 14.24 -3.09
C ALA A 31 -10.94 12.86 -2.48
N ALA A 32 -9.94 12.00 -2.29
CA ALA A 32 -10.10 10.71 -1.63
C ALA A 32 -10.54 10.88 -0.16
N GLY A 33 -9.94 11.82 0.58
CA GLY A 33 -10.31 12.12 1.96
C GLY A 33 -11.77 12.58 2.08
N VAL A 34 -12.23 13.47 1.19
CA VAL A 34 -13.62 13.88 1.13
C VAL A 34 -14.54 12.71 0.76
N ALA A 35 -14.17 11.91 -0.24
CA ALA A 35 -14.98 10.76 -0.66
C ALA A 35 -15.20 9.76 0.50
N LYS A 36 -14.19 9.50 1.34
CA LYS A 36 -14.28 8.61 2.51
C LYS A 36 -15.29 9.08 3.56
N LEU A 37 -15.51 10.41 3.69
CA LEU A 37 -16.52 10.94 4.61
C LEU A 37 -17.95 10.58 4.18
N TYR A 38 -18.19 10.48 2.87
CA TYR A 38 -19.50 10.16 2.30
C TYR A 38 -19.67 8.68 1.95
N ILE A 39 -18.56 7.98 1.73
CA ILE A 39 -18.53 6.56 1.38
C ILE A 39 -17.57 5.83 2.34
N PRO A 40 -18.02 5.52 3.57
CA PRO A 40 -17.17 4.89 4.58
C PRO A 40 -16.53 3.56 4.14
N THR A 41 -17.14 2.88 3.16
CA THR A 41 -16.59 1.63 2.60
C THR A 41 -15.29 1.82 1.81
N MET A 42 -14.92 3.06 1.48
CA MET A 42 -13.63 3.40 0.86
C MET A 42 -12.47 3.52 1.88
N SER A 43 -12.77 3.51 3.18
CA SER A 43 -11.74 3.54 4.22
C SER A 43 -10.98 2.21 4.27
N LEU A 44 -9.67 2.27 4.55
CA LEU A 44 -8.86 1.07 4.77
C LEU A 44 -9.39 0.21 5.92
N ALA A 45 -9.94 0.85 6.94
CA ALA A 45 -10.54 0.16 8.09
C ALA A 45 -11.75 -0.70 7.69
N ALA A 46 -12.51 -0.29 6.66
CA ALA A 46 -13.71 -1.00 6.20
C ALA A 46 -13.40 -2.14 5.22
N MET A 47 -12.19 -2.24 4.68
CA MET A 47 -11.80 -3.32 3.78
C MET A 47 -11.89 -4.67 4.51
N LYS A 48 -12.59 -5.63 3.88
CA LYS A 48 -12.71 -6.98 4.44
C LYS A 48 -11.43 -7.77 4.20
N ALA A 49 -10.94 -8.46 5.23
CA ALA A 49 -9.89 -9.43 5.07
C ALA A 49 -10.39 -10.61 4.21
N LEU A 50 -9.58 -11.03 3.25
CA LEU A 50 -9.79 -12.20 2.43
C LEU A 50 -9.19 -13.43 3.10
N ALA A 51 -9.72 -14.61 2.74
CA ALA A 51 -9.05 -15.87 3.07
C ALA A 51 -7.72 -15.93 2.32
N ASP A 52 -6.63 -16.12 3.07
CA ASP A 52 -5.30 -16.21 2.48
C ASP A 52 -5.11 -17.59 1.85
N GLN A 53 -5.07 -17.63 0.52
CA GLN A 53 -4.85 -18.85 -0.24
C GLN A 53 -3.36 -19.20 -0.36
N GLU A 54 -2.48 -18.25 -0.07
CA GLU A 54 -1.02 -18.36 -0.21
C GLU A 54 -0.30 -17.82 1.04
N PRO A 55 -0.44 -18.51 2.20
CA PRO A 55 0.07 -18.02 3.49
C PRO A 55 1.59 -17.79 3.50
N ASP A 56 2.34 -18.50 2.63
CA ASP A 56 3.77 -18.30 2.47
C ASP A 56 4.10 -16.91 1.89
N HIS A 57 3.26 -16.36 1.01
CA HIS A 57 3.40 -15.00 0.49
C HIS A 57 3.19 -13.97 1.60
N SER A 58 2.15 -14.14 2.41
CA SER A 58 1.89 -13.24 3.54
C SER A 58 2.99 -13.30 4.60
N ALA A 59 3.49 -14.49 4.91
CA ALA A 59 4.61 -14.66 5.84
C ALA A 59 5.90 -14.03 5.31
N LYS A 60 6.17 -14.19 4.00
CA LYS A 60 7.31 -13.56 3.33
C LYS A 60 7.19 -12.04 3.33
N PHE A 61 6.00 -11.51 2.98
CA PHE A 61 5.75 -10.06 3.03
C PHE A 61 5.96 -9.49 4.43
N SER A 62 5.45 -10.14 5.48
CA SER A 62 5.61 -9.69 6.86
C SER A 62 7.09 -9.55 7.26
N ARG A 63 7.91 -10.56 6.94
CA ARG A 63 9.35 -10.52 7.20
C ARG A 63 10.06 -9.44 6.37
N ALA A 64 9.72 -9.35 5.09
CA ALA A 64 10.29 -8.36 4.18
C ALA A 64 9.93 -6.93 4.58
N LEU A 65 8.70 -6.69 5.05
CA LEU A 65 8.28 -5.39 5.57
C LEU A 65 9.11 -5.00 6.80
N THR A 66 9.29 -5.91 7.73
CA THR A 66 10.13 -5.67 8.92
C THR A 66 11.56 -5.33 8.54
N ALA A 67 12.16 -6.10 7.62
CA ALA A 67 13.52 -5.86 7.12
C ALA A 67 13.64 -4.50 6.40
N ARG A 68 12.65 -4.16 5.57
CA ARG A 68 12.59 -2.88 4.86
C ARG A 68 12.50 -1.70 5.84
N LEU A 69 11.61 -1.77 6.84
CA LEU A 69 11.44 -0.69 7.81
C LEU A 69 12.65 -0.53 8.73
N ALA A 70 13.43 -1.59 8.93
CA ALA A 70 14.73 -1.54 9.60
C ALA A 70 15.86 -1.04 8.70
N ASN A 71 15.59 -0.68 7.42
CA ASN A 71 16.58 -0.34 6.39
C ASN A 71 17.66 -1.44 6.19
N SER A 72 17.27 -2.70 6.37
CA SER A 72 18.12 -3.89 6.23
C SER A 72 17.43 -4.91 5.30
N PRO A 73 17.30 -4.61 3.98
CA PRO A 73 16.61 -5.49 3.04
C PRO A 73 17.33 -6.83 2.90
N ASP A 74 16.54 -7.90 2.79
CA ASP A 74 17.04 -9.28 2.69
C ASP A 74 16.95 -9.79 1.24
N ALA A 75 18.12 -10.05 0.65
CA ALA A 75 18.25 -10.54 -0.73
C ALA A 75 17.70 -11.97 -0.93
N SER A 76 17.48 -12.74 0.13
CA SER A 76 16.83 -14.05 0.04
C SER A 76 15.32 -13.94 -0.24
N MET A 77 14.71 -12.82 0.16
CA MET A 77 13.26 -12.59 0.07
C MET A 77 12.87 -11.59 -1.02
N MET A 78 13.80 -10.67 -1.39
CA MET A 78 13.54 -9.57 -2.30
C MET A 78 14.39 -9.68 -3.56
N SER A 79 13.86 -9.22 -4.70
CA SER A 79 14.62 -9.11 -5.94
C SER A 79 15.68 -8.01 -5.83
N ALA A 80 16.75 -8.12 -6.64
CA ALA A 80 17.83 -7.13 -6.66
C ALA A 80 17.32 -5.74 -7.07
N SER A 81 16.38 -5.65 -8.00
CA SER A 81 15.78 -4.39 -8.45
C SER A 81 14.97 -3.72 -7.33
N LEU A 82 14.21 -4.48 -6.55
CA LEU A 82 13.49 -3.96 -5.40
C LEU A 82 14.47 -3.43 -4.35
N ILE A 83 15.51 -4.20 -4.00
CA ILE A 83 16.53 -3.78 -3.03
C ILE A 83 17.18 -2.47 -3.46
N GLN A 84 17.56 -2.34 -4.75
CA GLN A 84 18.12 -1.11 -5.27
C GLN A 84 17.17 0.08 -5.08
N SER A 85 15.88 -0.09 -5.39
CA SER A 85 14.87 0.97 -5.29
C SER A 85 14.64 1.44 -3.85
N ILE A 86 14.57 0.50 -2.89
CA ILE A 86 14.31 0.80 -1.47
C ILE A 86 15.56 1.20 -0.68
N SER A 87 16.76 1.09 -1.29
CA SER A 87 18.02 1.49 -0.67
C SER A 87 18.40 2.95 -0.89
N THR A 88 17.60 3.68 -1.68
CA THR A 88 17.80 5.13 -1.90
C THR A 88 17.57 5.92 -0.62
N GLN A 89 18.23 7.09 -0.47
CA GLN A 89 18.05 7.93 0.72
C GLN A 89 16.58 8.30 0.93
N ARG A 90 15.89 8.70 -0.13
CA ARG A 90 14.44 9.02 -0.08
C ARG A 90 13.59 7.84 0.44
N ALA A 91 13.91 6.63 0.02
CA ALA A 91 13.20 5.43 0.48
C ALA A 91 13.50 5.14 1.96
N LYS A 92 14.75 5.33 2.42
CA LYS A 92 15.14 5.18 3.83
C LYS A 92 14.43 6.18 4.73
N ASP A 93 14.31 7.44 4.29
CA ASP A 93 13.57 8.47 5.03
C ASP A 93 12.08 8.12 5.14
N ALA A 94 11.48 7.64 4.04
CA ALA A 94 10.09 7.16 4.05
C ALA A 94 9.91 5.94 4.97
N ASN A 95 10.82 4.96 4.94
CA ASN A 95 10.79 3.80 5.82
C ASN A 95 10.87 4.21 7.29
N THR A 96 11.76 5.16 7.63
CA THR A 96 11.90 5.71 8.99
C THR A 96 10.62 6.38 9.45
N ARG A 97 9.97 7.16 8.57
CA ARG A 97 8.68 7.77 8.85
C ARG A 97 7.60 6.72 9.12
N ILE A 98 7.51 5.69 8.30
CA ILE A 98 6.52 4.61 8.48
C ILE A 98 6.79 3.85 9.79
N ALA A 99 8.05 3.52 10.08
CA ALA A 99 8.46 2.85 11.31
C ALA A 99 8.10 3.64 12.58
N SER A 100 8.06 4.99 12.51
CA SER A 100 7.68 5.85 13.64
C SER A 100 6.22 5.68 14.09
N PHE A 101 5.35 5.10 13.25
CA PHE A 101 3.97 4.77 13.62
C PHE A 101 3.83 3.46 14.41
N GLY A 102 4.95 2.80 14.67
CA GLY A 102 5.04 1.58 15.49
C GLY A 102 5.02 0.30 14.66
N ASN A 103 5.25 -0.81 15.33
CA ASN A 103 5.30 -2.12 14.70
C ASN A 103 3.94 -2.53 14.11
N ALA A 104 3.99 -3.34 13.05
CA ALA A 104 2.81 -3.99 12.50
C ALA A 104 2.20 -4.93 13.56
N LYS A 105 0.96 -4.65 13.97
CA LYS A 105 0.18 -5.48 14.89
C LYS A 105 -0.57 -6.58 14.16
N ARG A 106 -1.00 -6.28 12.95
CA ARG A 106 -1.80 -7.17 12.13
C ARG A 106 -1.56 -6.87 10.66
N ILE A 107 -1.49 -7.92 9.86
CA ILE A 107 -1.39 -7.85 8.39
C ILE A 107 -2.51 -8.71 7.85
N ASP A 108 -3.39 -8.11 7.05
CA ASP A 108 -4.52 -8.76 6.40
C ASP A 108 -4.37 -8.68 4.88
N LEU A 109 -4.55 -9.79 4.18
CA LEU A 109 -4.77 -9.78 2.74
C LEU A 109 -6.18 -9.19 2.50
N VAL A 110 -6.28 -8.11 1.71
CA VAL A 110 -7.56 -7.42 1.44
C VAL A 110 -7.90 -7.36 -0.04
N GLY A 111 -6.98 -7.74 -0.91
CA GLY A 111 -7.20 -7.78 -2.35
C GLY A 111 -6.17 -8.63 -3.08
N VAL A 112 -6.57 -9.18 -4.22
CA VAL A 112 -5.68 -9.83 -5.18
C VAL A 112 -6.06 -9.31 -6.56
N GLU A 113 -5.13 -8.66 -7.22
CA GLU A 113 -5.30 -8.09 -8.55
C GLU A 113 -4.52 -8.92 -9.56
N LYS A 114 -5.23 -9.57 -10.46
CA LYS A 114 -4.63 -10.36 -11.54
C LYS A 114 -4.45 -9.46 -12.76
N GLY A 115 -3.22 -9.05 -13.02
CA GLY A 115 -2.84 -8.37 -14.27
C GLY A 115 -2.38 -9.36 -15.32
N GLU A 116 -2.22 -8.89 -16.57
CA GLU A 116 -1.74 -9.73 -17.68
C GLU A 116 -0.32 -10.28 -17.45
N ALA A 117 0.55 -9.47 -16.85
CA ALA A 117 1.97 -9.81 -16.64
C ALA A 117 2.26 -10.39 -15.23
N ARG A 118 1.43 -10.09 -14.25
CA ARG A 118 1.68 -10.50 -12.86
C ARG A 118 0.43 -10.37 -11.99
N THR A 119 0.45 -11.08 -10.86
CA THR A 119 -0.52 -10.94 -9.77
C THR A 119 0.06 -10.02 -8.71
N SER A 120 -0.73 -9.05 -8.26
CA SER A 120 -0.42 -8.17 -7.13
C SER A 120 -1.34 -8.47 -5.96
N TYR A 121 -0.78 -8.51 -4.77
CA TYR A 121 -1.48 -8.75 -3.51
C TYR A 121 -1.57 -7.44 -2.75
N LEU A 122 -2.76 -7.12 -2.25
CA LEU A 122 -3.00 -5.93 -1.45
C LEU A 122 -3.07 -6.33 0.02
N TYR A 123 -2.13 -5.84 0.81
CA TYR A 123 -2.06 -6.09 2.24
C TYR A 123 -2.37 -4.82 3.02
N ARG A 124 -3.37 -4.92 3.90
CA ARG A 124 -3.60 -3.91 4.92
C ARG A 124 -2.73 -4.21 6.13
N VAL A 125 -1.86 -3.26 6.47
CA VAL A 125 -0.98 -3.32 7.63
C VAL A 125 -1.51 -2.38 8.70
N ASN A 126 -1.88 -2.94 9.84
CA ASN A 126 -2.33 -2.19 11.00
C ASN A 126 -1.15 -1.99 11.95
N THR A 127 -0.77 -0.74 12.19
CA THR A 127 0.22 -0.38 13.22
C THR A 127 -0.49 0.15 14.47
N VAL A 128 0.28 0.66 15.42
CA VAL A 128 -0.29 1.25 16.64
C VAL A 128 -1.10 2.52 16.33
N ARG A 129 -0.72 3.28 15.32
CA ARG A 129 -1.24 4.63 15.06
C ARG A 129 -1.87 4.81 13.69
N ARG A 130 -1.59 3.92 12.70
CA ARG A 130 -1.98 4.09 11.31
C ARG A 130 -2.32 2.78 10.64
N LEU A 131 -3.13 2.87 9.60
CA LEU A 131 -3.38 1.82 8.63
C LEU A 131 -2.62 2.14 7.35
N PHE A 132 -2.05 1.12 6.74
CA PHE A 132 -1.32 1.22 5.48
C PHE A 132 -1.84 0.18 4.51
N LEU A 133 -1.98 0.55 3.25
CA LEU A 133 -2.24 -0.38 2.16
C LEU A 133 -0.97 -0.57 1.35
N TRP A 134 -0.50 -1.82 1.31
CA TRP A 134 0.68 -2.20 0.56
C TRP A 134 0.31 -3.06 -0.62
N ARG A 135 0.86 -2.72 -1.78
CA ARG A 135 0.84 -3.53 -2.98
C ARG A 135 2.13 -4.33 -3.06
N VAL A 136 2.00 -5.64 -3.24
CA VAL A 136 3.12 -6.58 -3.25
C VAL A 136 3.02 -7.49 -4.47
N GLY A 137 4.08 -7.55 -5.27
CA GLY A 137 4.21 -8.47 -6.39
C GLY A 137 5.36 -9.45 -6.16
N PHE A 138 5.19 -10.68 -6.65
CA PHE A 138 6.22 -11.71 -6.60
C PHE A 138 6.70 -12.02 -8.03
N ASP A 139 7.98 -12.38 -8.16
CA ASP A 139 8.56 -12.87 -9.41
C ASP A 139 8.38 -14.40 -9.55
N ALA A 140 8.88 -14.95 -10.65
CA ALA A 140 8.79 -16.37 -10.94
C ALA A 140 9.55 -17.26 -9.93
N GLU A 141 10.58 -16.71 -9.28
CA GLU A 141 11.34 -17.35 -8.22
C GLU A 141 10.67 -17.24 -6.84
N GLY A 142 9.51 -16.58 -6.78
CA GLY A 142 8.76 -16.32 -5.55
C GLY A 142 9.42 -15.30 -4.64
N LYS A 143 10.33 -14.45 -5.15
CA LYS A 143 10.85 -13.29 -4.44
C LYS A 143 9.91 -12.10 -4.60
N ILE A 144 9.89 -11.22 -3.62
CA ILE A 144 9.15 -9.95 -3.73
C ILE A 144 9.88 -9.06 -4.73
N SER A 145 9.22 -8.76 -5.84
CA SER A 145 9.73 -7.91 -6.93
C SER A 145 9.14 -6.50 -6.90
N GLU A 146 8.01 -6.33 -6.21
CA GLU A 146 7.35 -5.04 -5.99
C GLU A 146 6.84 -4.95 -4.55
N MET A 147 7.00 -3.76 -3.97
CA MET A 147 6.53 -3.46 -2.62
C MET A 147 6.28 -1.95 -2.50
N THR A 148 5.08 -1.54 -2.83
CA THR A 148 4.67 -0.13 -2.92
C THR A 148 3.65 0.20 -1.84
N LEU A 149 3.80 1.36 -1.21
CA LEU A 149 2.78 1.91 -0.33
C LEU A 149 1.75 2.65 -1.20
N ASP A 150 0.53 2.12 -1.27
CA ASP A 150 -0.55 2.68 -2.09
C ASP A 150 -1.35 3.72 -1.30
N GLU A 151 -1.59 3.47 0.00
CA GLU A 151 -2.42 4.34 0.82
C GLU A 151 -2.01 4.31 2.30
N GLU A 152 -2.25 5.44 2.99
CA GLU A 152 -2.04 5.64 4.43
C GLU A 152 -3.29 6.28 5.05
N GLU A 153 -3.78 5.73 6.19
CA GLU A 153 -4.95 6.22 6.92
C GLU A 153 -4.74 6.25 8.44
#